data_ca493cf4d5390eaa051bff9f8ad339bb
#
_entry.id   ca493cf4d5390eaa051bff9f8ad339bb
#
_cell.length_a   1.000
_cell.length_b   1.000
_cell.length_c   1.000
_cell.angle_alpha   90.00
_cell.angle_beta   90.00
_cell.angle_gamma   90.00
#
_symmetry.space_group_name_H-M   'P 1'
#
loop_
_entity.id
_entity.type
_entity.pdbx_description
1 polymer ?
#
loop_
_entity_poly.entity_id
_entity_poly.type
_entity_poly.pdbx_seq_one_letter_code
_entity_poly.pdbx_strand_id
1 'polypeptide(L)'
;TPNSANGVMMIGSKGIITTGVYGFTPKLYLEGGEKIEFDTSNQPGNEFGHQSKWVAACKAGFNSNEHKSLTSSFDYSGPMTETVLMGNIAIRSFTEMKTNKKGVSFYPGRKKLLWDGESMKITNYNPANIFVSISYRKGWEV
;
A
#
# COMPACT_ATOMS: atom_id res chain seq x y z
N THR A 1 21.67 -0.19 0.09
CA THR A 1 20.67 0.79 0.53
C THR A 1 20.54 1.86 -0.54
N PRO A 2 19.32 2.26 -0.93
CA PRO A 2 19.17 3.40 -1.82
C PRO A 2 19.82 4.63 -1.16
N ASN A 3 20.60 5.38 -1.95
CA ASN A 3 21.29 6.61 -1.48
C ASN A 3 20.35 7.79 -1.20
N SER A 4 19.04 7.58 -1.15
CA SER A 4 18.06 8.60 -0.85
C SER A 4 17.48 8.40 0.55
N ALA A 5 17.28 9.49 1.27
CA ALA A 5 16.64 9.48 2.59
C ALA A 5 15.17 9.01 2.53
N ASN A 6 14.56 9.01 1.33
CA ASN A 6 13.19 8.62 1.07
C ASN A 6 13.10 7.70 -0.15
N GLY A 7 12.21 6.75 -0.12
CA GLY A 7 11.96 5.82 -1.21
C GLY A 7 11.10 4.66 -0.77
N VAL A 8 10.87 3.72 -1.69
CA VAL A 8 10.11 2.50 -1.43
C VAL A 8 11.00 1.29 -1.65
N MET A 9 10.87 0.30 -0.79
CA MET A 9 11.47 -1.02 -0.94
C MET A 9 10.37 -2.08 -0.87
N MET A 10 10.28 -2.90 -1.91
CA MET A 10 9.38 -4.05 -1.98
C MET A 10 10.22 -5.32 -2.00
N ILE A 11 9.95 -6.22 -1.06
CA ILE A 11 10.68 -7.49 -0.92
C ILE A 11 9.76 -8.62 -1.36
N GLY A 12 10.13 -9.31 -2.42
CA GLY A 12 9.44 -10.46 -2.95
C GLY A 12 10.26 -11.75 -2.84
N SER A 13 9.65 -12.87 -3.17
CA SER A 13 10.30 -14.19 -3.14
C SER A 13 11.40 -14.37 -4.21
N LYS A 14 11.44 -13.52 -5.23
CA LYS A 14 12.39 -13.62 -6.34
C LYS A 14 13.39 -12.45 -6.38
N GLY A 15 13.25 -11.48 -5.47
CA GLY A 15 14.14 -10.31 -5.45
C GLY A 15 13.55 -9.12 -4.72
N ILE A 16 14.25 -8.00 -4.83
CA ILE A 16 13.91 -6.76 -4.16
C ILE A 16 13.80 -5.65 -5.20
N ILE A 17 12.70 -4.90 -5.18
CA ILE A 17 12.56 -3.67 -5.95
C ILE A 17 12.79 -2.49 -5.02
N THR A 18 13.63 -1.55 -5.44
CA THR A 18 13.81 -0.26 -4.77
C THR A 18 13.49 0.88 -5.72
N THR A 19 12.89 1.94 -5.18
CA THR A 19 12.66 3.18 -5.93
C THR A 19 13.09 4.38 -5.10
N GLY A 20 13.33 5.51 -5.75
CA GLY A 20 13.42 6.80 -5.08
C GLY A 20 12.02 7.34 -4.72
N VAL A 21 11.99 8.61 -4.33
CA VAL A 21 10.77 9.37 -4.04
C VAL A 21 9.83 9.33 -5.26
N TYR A 22 8.54 9.16 -5.04
CA TYR A 22 7.51 9.05 -6.08
C TYR A 22 7.70 7.93 -7.10
N GLY A 23 8.48 6.89 -6.76
CA GLY A 23 8.73 5.78 -7.67
C GLY A 23 9.81 6.03 -8.71
N PHE A 24 10.55 7.13 -8.63
CA PHE A 24 11.65 7.42 -9.55
C PHE A 24 12.77 6.41 -9.47
N THR A 25 13.48 6.23 -10.60
CA THR A 25 14.66 5.35 -10.72
C THR A 25 14.46 3.96 -10.11
N PRO A 26 13.45 3.19 -10.57
CA PRO A 26 13.24 1.84 -10.07
C PRO A 26 14.44 0.94 -10.40
N LYS A 27 14.80 0.09 -9.44
CA LYS A 27 15.88 -0.90 -9.57
C LYS A 27 15.38 -2.24 -9.03
N LEU A 28 15.62 -3.29 -9.80
CA LEU A 28 15.33 -4.66 -9.40
C LEU A 28 16.62 -5.39 -9.08
N TYR A 29 16.70 -6.01 -7.92
CA TYR A 29 17.78 -6.87 -7.48
C TYR A 29 17.24 -8.29 -7.39
N LEU A 30 17.74 -9.19 -8.25
CA LEU A 30 17.34 -10.58 -8.25
C LEU A 30 18.18 -11.39 -7.25
N GLU A 31 17.65 -12.52 -6.79
CA GLU A 31 18.30 -13.41 -5.84
C GLU A 31 19.68 -13.90 -6.32
N GLY A 32 19.87 -14.03 -7.64
CA GLY A 32 21.14 -14.39 -8.28
C GLY A 32 22.20 -13.27 -8.32
N GLY A 33 21.94 -12.10 -7.74
CA GLY A 33 22.83 -10.95 -7.73
C GLY A 33 22.73 -10.06 -8.96
N GLU A 34 21.88 -10.40 -9.93
CA GLU A 34 21.62 -9.55 -11.09
C GLU A 34 20.88 -8.29 -10.64
N LYS A 35 21.33 -7.14 -11.20
CA LYS A 35 20.70 -5.83 -11.01
C LYS A 35 20.17 -5.33 -12.34
N ILE A 36 18.88 -5.01 -12.38
CA ILE A 36 18.21 -4.41 -13.51
C ILE A 36 17.85 -2.98 -13.17
N GLU A 37 18.32 -2.03 -13.96
CA GLU A 37 17.92 -0.62 -13.89
C GLU A 37 16.96 -0.32 -15.03
N PHE A 38 15.84 0.30 -14.71
CA PHE A 38 14.84 0.67 -15.71
C PHE A 38 15.11 2.07 -16.22
N ASP A 39 15.14 2.23 -17.53
CA ASP A 39 15.22 3.55 -18.14
C ASP A 39 13.90 4.30 -17.93
N THR A 40 13.99 5.38 -17.19
CA THR A 40 12.85 6.28 -16.92
C THR A 40 12.96 7.62 -17.63
N SER A 41 13.95 7.76 -18.55
CA SER A 41 14.20 9.02 -19.26
C SER A 41 13.02 9.47 -20.13
N ASN A 42 12.21 8.52 -20.60
CA ASN A 42 11.00 8.76 -21.40
C ASN A 42 9.71 8.84 -20.57
N GLN A 43 9.80 8.76 -19.25
CA GLN A 43 8.64 9.01 -18.40
C GLN A 43 8.27 10.48 -18.52
N PRO A 44 7.06 10.82 -18.94
CA PRO A 44 6.63 12.21 -19.00
C PRO A 44 6.68 12.76 -17.57
N GLY A 45 7.69 13.58 -17.28
CA GLY A 45 7.79 14.38 -16.07
C GLY A 45 6.77 15.50 -16.05
N ASN A 46 5.54 15.16 -16.41
CA ASN A 46 4.45 16.10 -16.50
C ASN A 46 3.73 16.14 -15.16
N GLU A 47 4.09 17.09 -14.34
CA GLU A 47 3.43 17.35 -13.05
C GLU A 47 1.90 17.49 -13.18
N PHE A 48 1.42 17.92 -14.35
CA PHE A 48 0.00 18.08 -14.65
C PHE A 48 -0.60 16.93 -15.48
N GLY A 49 0.19 15.95 -15.90
CA GLY A 49 -0.27 14.85 -16.76
C GLY A 49 -1.37 14.01 -16.12
N HIS A 50 -1.27 13.79 -14.81
CA HIS A 50 -2.27 13.05 -14.06
C HIS A 50 -3.62 13.78 -14.02
N GLN A 51 -3.61 15.07 -13.70
CA GLN A 51 -4.81 15.91 -13.67
C GLN A 51 -5.42 16.08 -15.07
N SER A 52 -4.59 16.27 -16.09
CA SER A 52 -5.04 16.38 -17.47
C SER A 52 -5.73 15.12 -17.97
N LYS A 53 -5.21 13.93 -17.62
CA LYS A 53 -5.86 12.66 -17.91
C LYS A 53 -7.21 12.52 -17.22
N TRP A 54 -7.30 12.93 -15.96
CA TRP A 54 -8.57 12.93 -15.23
C TRP A 54 -9.61 13.84 -15.89
N VAL A 55 -9.22 15.07 -16.26
CA VAL A 55 -10.10 16.00 -16.97
C VAL A 55 -10.53 15.45 -18.32
N ALA A 56 -9.61 14.83 -19.08
CA ALA A 56 -9.95 14.18 -20.36
C ALA A 56 -10.97 13.05 -20.18
N ALA A 57 -10.79 12.22 -19.15
CA ALA A 57 -11.74 11.15 -18.84
C ALA A 57 -13.13 11.68 -18.43
N CYS A 58 -13.19 12.76 -17.66
CA CYS A 58 -14.46 13.42 -17.34
C CYS A 58 -15.19 13.93 -18.58
N LYS A 59 -14.46 14.50 -19.54
CA LYS A 59 -15.03 14.98 -20.80
C LYS A 59 -15.48 13.85 -21.72
N ALA A 60 -14.73 12.76 -21.78
CA ALA A 60 -15.03 11.59 -22.60
C ALA A 60 -16.18 10.73 -22.05
N GLY A 61 -16.41 10.81 -20.73
CA GLY A 61 -17.50 10.12 -20.05
C GLY A 61 -17.13 8.75 -19.49
N PHE A 62 -18.03 8.19 -18.69
CA PHE A 62 -17.87 6.89 -18.05
C PHE A 62 -17.71 5.77 -19.09
N ASN A 63 -16.83 4.81 -18.80
CA ASN A 63 -16.46 3.69 -19.68
C ASN A 63 -15.73 4.04 -20.99
N SER A 64 -15.37 5.31 -21.23
CA SER A 64 -14.48 5.69 -22.34
C SER A 64 -13.08 5.07 -22.19
N ASN A 65 -12.28 5.10 -23.27
CA ASN A 65 -10.89 4.68 -23.22
C ASN A 65 -10.08 5.55 -22.27
N GLU A 66 -10.36 6.85 -22.23
CA GLU A 66 -9.73 7.80 -21.30
C GLU A 66 -10.03 7.43 -19.85
N HIS A 67 -11.29 7.10 -19.53
CA HIS A 67 -11.68 6.63 -18.19
C HIS A 67 -10.96 5.34 -17.81
N LYS A 68 -10.94 4.34 -18.70
CA LYS A 68 -10.29 3.04 -18.44
C LYS A 68 -8.77 3.12 -18.31
N SER A 69 -8.15 4.16 -18.87
CA SER A 69 -6.71 4.38 -18.80
C SER A 69 -6.27 5.11 -17.51
N LEU A 70 -7.22 5.54 -16.68
CA LEU A 70 -6.90 6.23 -15.42
C LEU A 70 -6.28 5.30 -14.39
N THR A 71 -5.18 5.73 -13.80
CA THR A 71 -4.56 5.08 -12.63
C THR A 71 -5.11 5.62 -11.31
N SER A 72 -6.11 6.50 -11.35
CA SER A 72 -6.83 7.05 -10.20
C SER A 72 -8.25 6.48 -10.06
N SER A 73 -8.68 5.57 -10.95
CA SER A 73 -9.94 4.85 -10.78
C SER A 73 -9.90 3.94 -9.53
N PHE A 74 -11.05 3.67 -8.93
CA PHE A 74 -11.12 2.77 -7.77
C PHE A 74 -10.64 1.35 -8.07
N ASP A 75 -10.86 0.87 -9.30
CA ASP A 75 -10.38 -0.44 -9.74
C ASP A 75 -8.84 -0.56 -9.67
N TYR A 76 -8.13 0.54 -9.88
CA TYR A 76 -6.68 0.61 -9.77
C TYR A 76 -6.23 1.05 -8.37
N SER A 77 -6.78 2.16 -7.86
CA SER A 77 -6.33 2.78 -6.61
C SER A 77 -6.84 2.05 -5.37
N GLY A 78 -7.95 1.30 -5.46
CA GLY A 78 -8.50 0.52 -4.35
C GLY A 78 -7.51 -0.50 -3.80
N PRO A 79 -7.02 -1.47 -4.60
CA PRO A 79 -6.04 -2.45 -4.16
C PRO A 79 -4.72 -1.84 -3.67
N MET A 80 -4.29 -0.74 -4.28
CA MET A 80 -3.10 -0.02 -3.83
C MET A 80 -3.34 0.63 -2.46
N THR A 81 -4.49 1.25 -2.25
CA THR A 81 -4.89 1.85 -0.96
C THR A 81 -4.99 0.79 0.13
N GLU A 82 -5.58 -0.37 -0.17
CA GLU A 82 -5.61 -1.53 0.72
C GLU A 82 -4.20 -1.92 1.16
N THR A 83 -3.28 -2.07 0.20
CA THR A 83 -1.87 -2.40 0.48
C THR A 83 -1.22 -1.39 1.43
N VAL A 84 -1.43 -0.09 1.21
CA VAL A 84 -0.89 0.97 2.08
C VAL A 84 -1.51 0.93 3.47
N LEU A 85 -2.84 0.73 3.55
CA LEU A 85 -3.56 0.70 4.83
C LEU A 85 -3.24 -0.53 5.68
N MET A 86 -2.83 -1.65 5.08
CA MET A 86 -2.30 -2.80 5.83
C MET A 86 -1.14 -2.41 6.74
N GLY A 87 -0.30 -1.45 6.34
CA GLY A 87 0.77 -0.89 7.17
C GLY A 87 0.26 -0.29 8.47
N ASN A 88 -0.87 0.40 8.44
CA ASN A 88 -1.51 0.97 9.63
C ASN A 88 -2.00 -0.12 10.59
N ILE A 89 -2.58 -1.20 10.06
CA ILE A 89 -3.02 -2.36 10.87
C ILE A 89 -1.80 -2.99 11.56
N ALA A 90 -0.70 -3.18 10.82
CA ALA A 90 0.53 -3.73 11.36
C ALA A 90 1.11 -2.87 12.49
N ILE A 91 1.23 -1.56 12.29
CA ILE A 91 1.76 -0.61 13.29
C ILE A 91 0.87 -0.58 14.54
N ARG A 92 -0.45 -0.47 14.37
CA ARG A 92 -1.39 -0.43 15.49
C ARG A 92 -1.38 -1.72 16.29
N SER A 93 -1.33 -2.88 15.62
CA SER A 93 -1.21 -4.18 16.28
C SER A 93 0.13 -4.34 17.00
N PHE A 94 1.24 -3.87 16.41
CA PHE A 94 2.57 -3.94 16.98
C PHE A 94 2.70 -3.13 18.27
N THR A 95 2.02 -2.00 18.36
CA THR A 95 2.05 -1.09 19.52
C THR A 95 1.02 -1.46 20.60
N GLU A 96 0.08 -2.38 20.32
CA GLU A 96 -0.93 -2.79 21.28
C GLU A 96 -0.29 -3.53 22.47
N MET A 97 -0.31 -2.90 23.62
CA MET A 97 0.20 -3.46 24.88
C MET A 97 -0.93 -4.09 25.67
N LYS A 98 -0.70 -5.29 26.19
CA LYS A 98 -1.59 -5.98 27.16
C LYS A 98 -0.85 -6.29 28.43
N THR A 99 -1.56 -6.36 29.53
CA THR A 99 -1.02 -6.73 30.82
C THR A 99 -1.66 -8.05 31.27
N ASN A 100 -0.86 -9.00 31.67
CA ASN A 100 -1.34 -10.27 32.19
C ASN A 100 -1.82 -10.16 33.65
N LYS A 101 -2.40 -11.22 34.19
CA LYS A 101 -2.91 -11.26 35.58
C LYS A 101 -1.81 -11.05 36.64
N LYS A 102 -0.54 -11.19 36.27
CA LYS A 102 0.61 -10.95 37.15
C LYS A 102 1.18 -9.54 37.04
N GLY A 103 0.51 -8.63 36.33
CA GLY A 103 1.00 -7.26 36.11
C GLY A 103 2.10 -7.11 35.07
N VAL A 104 2.44 -8.17 34.31
CA VAL A 104 3.50 -8.12 33.30
C VAL A 104 2.92 -7.67 31.98
N SER A 105 3.49 -6.62 31.39
CA SER A 105 3.11 -6.09 30.09
C SER A 105 3.76 -6.88 28.95
N PHE A 106 3.01 -7.10 27.86
CA PHE A 106 3.47 -7.78 26.66
C PHE A 106 2.76 -7.24 25.43
N TYR A 107 3.30 -7.54 24.23
CA TYR A 107 2.82 -7.04 22.95
C TYR A 107 2.42 -8.22 22.04
N PRO A 108 1.18 -8.70 22.10
CA PRO A 108 0.77 -9.91 21.38
C PRO A 108 0.72 -9.74 19.86
N GLY A 109 0.62 -8.51 19.38
CA GLY A 109 0.61 -8.16 17.95
C GLY A 109 1.98 -8.07 17.27
N ARG A 110 3.09 -8.24 18.04
CA ARG A 110 4.45 -8.27 17.49
C ARG A 110 4.77 -9.61 16.81
N LYS A 111 4.08 -9.86 15.72
CA LYS A 111 4.20 -11.08 14.90
C LYS A 111 3.89 -10.75 13.44
N LYS A 112 4.24 -11.65 12.52
CA LYS A 112 3.78 -11.57 11.13
C LYS A 112 2.26 -11.69 11.10
N LEU A 113 1.59 -10.71 10.52
CA LEU A 113 0.15 -10.73 10.26
C LEU A 113 -0.10 -11.30 8.87
N LEU A 114 -1.13 -12.14 8.73
CA LEU A 114 -1.55 -12.71 7.45
C LEU A 114 -2.87 -12.05 7.06
N TRP A 115 -2.82 -11.26 6.01
CA TRP A 115 -3.97 -10.58 5.43
C TRP A 115 -4.65 -11.45 4.39
N ASP A 116 -5.96 -11.49 4.44
CA ASP A 116 -6.82 -12.05 3.40
C ASP A 116 -7.66 -10.91 2.80
N GLY A 117 -7.31 -10.51 1.56
CA GLY A 117 -7.97 -9.40 0.87
C GLY A 117 -9.41 -9.71 0.46
N GLU A 118 -9.75 -10.98 0.20
CA GLU A 118 -11.11 -11.35 -0.17
C GLU A 118 -12.08 -11.16 1.00
N SER A 119 -11.70 -11.61 2.19
CA SER A 119 -12.51 -11.44 3.41
C SER A 119 -12.21 -10.14 4.18
N MET A 120 -11.24 -9.35 3.73
CA MET A 120 -10.79 -8.11 4.39
C MET A 120 -10.46 -8.34 5.86
N LYS A 121 -9.63 -9.36 6.16
CA LYS A 121 -9.31 -9.76 7.54
C LYS A 121 -7.87 -10.21 7.73
N ILE A 122 -7.38 -10.00 8.95
CA ILE A 122 -6.19 -10.70 9.46
C ILE A 122 -6.64 -12.08 9.95
N THR A 123 -6.10 -13.14 9.32
CA THR A 123 -6.53 -14.53 9.57
C THR A 123 -5.86 -15.18 10.77
N ASN A 124 -4.64 -14.78 11.11
CA ASN A 124 -3.83 -15.40 12.16
C ASN A 124 -3.77 -14.62 13.48
N TYR A 125 -4.45 -13.45 13.56
CA TYR A 125 -4.52 -12.65 14.79
C TYR A 125 -5.80 -11.83 14.83
N ASN A 126 -6.89 -12.42 15.30
CA ASN A 126 -8.21 -11.79 15.32
C ASN A 126 -8.27 -10.41 16.01
N PRO A 127 -7.52 -10.12 17.10
CA PRO A 127 -7.56 -8.78 17.70
C PRO A 127 -7.13 -7.65 16.76
N ALA A 128 -6.32 -7.92 15.73
CA ALA A 128 -5.94 -6.91 14.74
C ALA A 128 -7.14 -6.42 13.88
N ASN A 129 -8.20 -7.21 13.80
CA ASN A 129 -9.36 -6.88 12.96
C ASN A 129 -10.20 -5.71 13.49
N ILE A 130 -10.03 -5.32 14.75
CA ILE A 130 -10.60 -4.07 15.28
C ILE A 130 -10.08 -2.82 14.56
N PHE A 131 -8.90 -2.91 13.91
CA PHE A 131 -8.30 -1.82 13.16
C PHE A 131 -8.67 -1.81 11.68
N VAL A 132 -9.39 -2.83 11.20
CA VAL A 132 -9.84 -2.95 9.81
C VAL A 132 -11.11 -2.14 9.56
N SER A 133 -12.02 -2.16 10.51
CA SER A 133 -13.31 -1.45 10.41
C SER A 133 -13.38 -0.26 11.37
N ILE A 134 -14.07 0.78 10.94
CA ILE A 134 -14.32 1.97 11.73
C ILE A 134 -15.72 1.83 12.33
N SER A 135 -15.83 2.07 13.64
CA SER A 135 -17.13 2.25 14.26
C SER A 135 -17.61 3.68 14.05
N TYR A 136 -18.66 3.83 13.29
CA TYR A 136 -19.29 5.14 13.10
C TYR A 136 -20.14 5.51 14.31
N ARG A 137 -20.28 6.80 14.57
CA ARG A 137 -21.27 7.28 15.54
C ARG A 137 -22.67 7.03 15.00
N LYS A 138 -23.64 6.86 15.90
CA LYS A 138 -25.05 6.64 15.55
C LYS A 138 -25.56 7.69 14.56
N GLY A 139 -26.15 7.25 13.46
CA GLY A 139 -26.67 8.08 12.38
C GLY A 139 -25.64 8.46 11.30
N TRP A 140 -24.44 7.87 11.35
CA TRP A 140 -23.36 8.06 10.35
C TRP A 140 -22.82 6.73 9.83
N GLU A 141 -23.56 5.65 10.06
CA GLU A 141 -23.25 4.32 9.52
C GLU A 141 -23.45 4.31 7.99
N VAL A 142 -22.52 3.65 7.28
CA VAL A 142 -22.54 3.47 5.82
C VAL A 142 -22.91 2.02 5.52
#